data_b7c945fb8ec7d23b92b1593c81595200
#
_entry.id   b7c945fb8ec7d23b92b1593c81595200
#
_cell.length_a   1.000
_cell.length_b   1.000
_cell.length_c   1.000
_cell.angle_alpha   90.00
_cell.angle_beta   90.00
_cell.angle_gamma   90.00
#
_symmetry.space_group_name_H-M   'P 1'
#
loop_
_entity.id
_entity.type
_entity.pdbx_description
1 polymer ?
#
loop_
_entity_poly.entity_id
_entity_poly.type
_entity_poly.pdbx_seq_one_letter_code
_entity_poly.pdbx_strand_id
1 'polypeptide(L)'
;MDVKIIGEGCPDCSRLYDNTVAALSELGLEAEVTKVGDLIEIVKLGVMSAPSLMVDGKLLVAGKVAGQKEIVKLLKKHTVR
;
A
#
# COMPACT_ATOMS: atom_id res chain seq x y z
N MET A 1 -1.92 -12.65 0.45
CA MET A 1 -2.24 -11.26 0.08
C MET A 1 -0.97 -10.57 -0.43
N ASP A 2 -1.05 -10.01 -1.61
CA ASP A 2 0.08 -9.32 -2.22
C ASP A 2 -0.08 -7.81 -2.04
N VAL A 3 0.80 -7.20 -1.27
CA VAL A 3 0.73 -5.78 -0.93
C VAL A 3 1.93 -5.05 -1.55
N LYS A 4 1.66 -3.98 -2.28
CA LYS A 4 2.70 -3.17 -2.89
C LYS A 4 2.60 -1.74 -2.42
N ILE A 5 3.73 -1.20 -1.96
CA ILE A 5 3.87 0.21 -1.62
C ILE A 5 4.62 0.87 -2.77
N ILE A 6 3.95 1.75 -3.47
CA ILE A 6 4.46 2.33 -4.71
C ILE A 6 4.93 3.75 -4.46
N GLY A 7 6.18 4.03 -4.80
CA GLY A 7 6.74 5.34 -4.65
C GLY A 7 8.25 5.31 -4.74
N GLU A 8 8.83 6.43 -5.15
CA GLU A 8 10.27 6.54 -5.37
C GLU A 8 10.92 7.39 -4.28
N GLY A 9 11.61 6.70 -3.35
CA GLY A 9 12.58 7.34 -2.45
C GLY A 9 12.11 8.48 -1.56
N CYS A 10 10.83 8.59 -1.27
CA CYS A 10 10.33 9.71 -0.48
C CYS A 10 10.06 9.29 0.98
N PRO A 11 10.13 10.25 1.94
CA PRO A 11 9.81 9.94 3.33
C PRO A 11 8.37 9.44 3.52
N ASP A 12 7.44 9.94 2.71
CA ASP A 12 6.04 9.55 2.77
C ASP A 12 5.83 8.09 2.38
N CYS A 13 6.64 7.57 1.48
CA CYS A 13 6.57 6.16 1.07
C CYS A 13 6.93 5.25 2.24
N SER A 14 7.94 5.63 3.03
CA SER A 14 8.32 4.89 4.22
C SER A 14 7.23 4.91 5.29
N ARG A 15 6.57 6.06 5.46
CA ARG A 15 5.45 6.19 6.41
C ARG A 15 4.29 5.31 6.00
N LEU A 16 3.96 5.31 4.71
CA LEU A 16 2.88 4.47 4.20
C LEU A 16 3.22 2.99 4.38
N TYR A 17 4.46 2.62 4.14
CA TYR A 17 4.93 1.26 4.37
C TYR A 17 4.75 0.85 5.83
N ASP A 18 5.24 1.68 6.76
CA ASP A 18 5.16 1.39 8.19
C ASP A 18 3.70 1.30 8.65
N ASN A 19 2.85 2.21 8.20
CA ASN A 19 1.42 2.19 8.53
C ASN A 19 0.73 0.95 7.97
N THR A 20 1.12 0.53 6.78
CA THR A 20 0.56 -0.67 6.16
C THR A 20 0.96 -1.93 6.92
N VAL A 21 2.23 -2.06 7.29
CA VAL A 21 2.72 -3.20 8.07
C VAL A 21 2.00 -3.25 9.42
N ALA A 22 1.86 -2.10 10.08
CA ALA A 22 1.17 -2.02 11.37
C ALA A 22 -0.31 -2.42 11.24
N ALA A 23 -0.98 -2.00 10.17
CA ALA A 23 -2.37 -2.35 9.91
C ALA A 23 -2.53 -3.85 9.67
N LEU A 24 -1.64 -4.45 8.89
CA LEU A 24 -1.66 -5.90 8.64
C LEU A 24 -1.45 -6.67 9.94
N SER A 25 -0.54 -6.22 10.77
CA SER A 25 -0.27 -6.85 12.08
C SER A 25 -1.49 -6.73 12.99
N GLU A 26 -2.13 -5.58 13.03
CA GLU A 26 -3.34 -5.36 13.83
C GLU A 26 -4.46 -6.31 13.43
N LEU A 27 -4.62 -6.57 12.13
CA LEU A 27 -5.65 -7.44 11.60
C LEU A 27 -5.27 -8.93 11.64
N GLY A 28 -4.01 -9.23 11.98
CA GLY A 28 -3.52 -10.60 11.96
C GLY A 28 -3.44 -11.19 10.56
N LEU A 29 -3.28 -10.36 9.55
CA LEU A 29 -3.21 -10.79 8.16
C LEU A 29 -1.77 -11.08 7.75
N GLU A 30 -1.56 -12.22 7.12
CA GLU A 30 -0.29 -12.54 6.49
C GLU A 30 -0.28 -11.95 5.09
N ALA A 31 0.74 -11.14 4.80
CA ALA A 31 0.86 -10.50 3.52
C ALA A 31 2.32 -10.32 3.15
N GLU A 32 2.59 -10.43 1.87
CA GLU A 32 3.90 -10.11 1.34
C GLU A 32 3.90 -8.65 0.93
N VAL A 33 4.67 -7.82 1.63
CA VAL A 33 4.74 -6.38 1.37
C VAL A 33 6.00 -6.07 0.59
N THR A 34 5.82 -5.51 -0.60
CA THR A 34 6.92 -5.16 -1.49
C THR A 34 6.91 -3.66 -1.75
N LYS A 35 8.09 -3.05 -1.72
CA LYS A 35 8.26 -1.65 -2.12
C LYS A 35 8.57 -1.60 -3.62
N VAL A 36 7.80 -0.82 -4.36
CA VAL A 36 8.00 -0.62 -5.79
C VAL A 36 8.49 0.81 -6.01
N GLY A 37 9.77 0.95 -6.27
CA GLY A 37 10.41 2.26 -6.48
C GLY A 37 10.91 2.49 -7.90
N ASP A 38 10.79 1.51 -8.77
CA ASP A 38 11.22 1.62 -10.16
C ASP A 38 10.13 2.32 -10.99
N LEU A 39 10.49 3.43 -11.60
CA LEU A 39 9.55 4.22 -12.39
C LEU A 39 8.90 3.40 -13.52
N ILE A 40 9.66 2.51 -14.14
CA ILE A 40 9.13 1.64 -15.20
C ILE A 40 8.06 0.70 -14.65
N GLU A 41 8.30 0.11 -13.49
CA GLU A 41 7.33 -0.77 -12.85
C GLU A 41 6.07 0.00 -12.44
N ILE A 42 6.25 1.22 -11.92
CA ILE A 42 5.13 2.08 -11.53
C ILE A 42 4.24 2.38 -12.73
N VAL A 43 4.84 2.72 -13.85
CA VAL A 43 4.11 3.00 -15.10
C VAL A 43 3.37 1.75 -15.58
N LYS A 44 4.02 0.59 -15.51
CA LYS A 44 3.40 -0.68 -15.92
C LYS A 44 2.18 -1.04 -15.08
N LEU A 45 2.21 -0.67 -13.80
CA LEU A 45 1.08 -0.91 -12.90
C LEU A 45 -0.07 0.08 -13.13
N GLY A 46 0.16 1.12 -13.94
CA GLY A 46 -0.85 2.14 -14.21
C GLY A 46 -1.03 3.14 -13.08
N VAL A 47 -0.05 3.24 -12.17
CA VAL A 47 -0.12 4.14 -11.03
C VAL A 47 0.50 5.49 -11.41
N MET A 48 -0.28 6.54 -11.26
CA MET A 48 0.15 7.90 -11.65
C MET A 48 0.53 8.77 -10.46
N SER A 49 0.31 8.32 -9.26
CA SER A 49 0.54 9.09 -8.03
C SER A 49 1.40 8.30 -7.05
N ALA A 50 2.15 9.01 -6.22
CA ALA A 50 2.98 8.42 -5.17
C ALA A 50 2.88 9.28 -3.91
N PRO A 51 2.92 8.68 -2.72
CA PRO A 51 2.95 7.24 -2.46
C PRO A 51 1.58 6.60 -2.70
N SER A 52 1.57 5.33 -3.08
CA SER A 52 0.33 4.60 -3.33
C SER A 52 0.38 3.22 -2.69
N LEU A 53 -0.79 2.70 -2.35
CA LEU A 53 -0.94 1.37 -1.78
C LEU A 53 -1.79 0.52 -2.71
N MET A 54 -1.24 -0.61 -3.12
CA MET A 54 -1.93 -1.58 -3.96
C MET A 54 -1.99 -2.93 -3.26
N VAL A 55 -3.17 -3.53 -3.24
CA VAL A 55 -3.39 -4.84 -2.61
C VAL A 55 -4.05 -5.76 -3.62
N ASP A 56 -3.41 -6.89 -3.88
CA ASP A 56 -3.87 -7.91 -4.84
C ASP A 56 -4.22 -7.30 -6.20
N GLY A 57 -3.42 -6.36 -6.66
CA GLY A 57 -3.62 -5.69 -7.94
C GLY A 57 -4.63 -4.55 -7.90
N LYS A 58 -5.21 -4.24 -6.74
CA LYS A 58 -6.20 -3.20 -6.59
C LYS A 58 -5.60 -1.99 -5.87
N LEU A 59 -5.73 -0.81 -6.45
CA LEU A 59 -5.22 0.44 -5.86
C LEU A 59 -6.17 0.91 -4.77
N LEU A 60 -5.69 0.89 -3.53
CA LEU A 60 -6.50 1.31 -2.37
C LEU A 60 -6.22 2.74 -1.94
N VAL A 61 -4.98 3.19 -2.07
CA VAL A 61 -4.55 4.55 -1.71
C VAL A 61 -3.72 5.10 -2.85
N ALA A 62 -4.02 6.32 -3.27
CA ALA A 62 -3.30 6.97 -4.35
C ALA A 62 -2.92 8.40 -3.97
N GLY A 63 -1.61 8.68 -3.98
CA GLY A 63 -1.09 10.03 -3.81
C GLY A 63 -1.20 10.60 -2.41
N LYS A 64 -1.31 9.76 -1.38
CA LYS A 64 -1.34 10.25 0.01
C LYS A 64 -0.79 9.21 0.98
N VAL A 65 -0.44 9.66 2.18
CA VAL A 65 -0.06 8.77 3.27
C VAL A 65 -1.30 8.49 4.11
N ALA A 66 -1.84 7.28 3.97
CA ALA A 66 -2.96 6.85 4.80
C ALA A 66 -2.46 6.45 6.18
N GLY A 67 -3.19 6.81 7.21
CA GLY A 67 -2.87 6.41 8.57
C GLY A 67 -3.20 4.93 8.80
N GLN A 68 -2.65 4.36 9.86
CA GLN A 68 -2.87 2.95 10.19
C GLN A 68 -4.36 2.59 10.25
N LYS A 69 -5.17 3.44 10.90
CA LYS A 69 -6.61 3.21 11.04
C LYS A 69 -7.32 3.21 9.69
N GLU A 70 -6.95 4.12 8.81
CA GLU A 70 -7.53 4.19 7.47
C GLU A 70 -7.19 2.94 6.66
N ILE A 71 -5.94 2.50 6.74
CA ILE A 71 -5.50 1.29 6.05
C ILE A 71 -6.23 0.06 6.59
N VAL A 72 -6.41 -0.02 7.91
CA VAL A 72 -7.19 -1.11 8.52
C VAL A 72 -8.59 -1.16 7.93
N LYS A 73 -9.25 -0.02 7.81
CA LYS A 73 -10.60 0.04 7.20
C LYS A 73 -10.59 -0.42 5.75
N LEU A 74 -9.60 0.02 4.98
CA LEU A 74 -9.49 -0.34 3.57
C LEU A 74 -9.22 -1.84 3.40
N LEU A 75 -8.36 -2.41 4.22
CA LEU A 75 -8.06 -3.84 4.19
C LEU A 75 -9.27 -4.67 4.60
N LYS A 76 -10.02 -4.22 5.59
CA LYS A 76 -11.26 -4.90 5.99
C LYS A 76 -12.26 -4.95 4.85
N LYS A 77 -12.45 -3.83 4.15
CA LYS A 77 -13.34 -3.78 2.99
C LYS A 77 -12.85 -4.68 1.86
N HIS A 78 -11.53 -4.77 1.67
CA HIS A 78 -10.95 -5.59 0.63
C HIS A 78 -11.12 -7.08 0.93
N THR A 79 -11.01 -7.48 2.19
CA THR A 79 -11.07 -8.88 2.61
C THR A 79 -12.49 -9.36 2.91
N VAL A 80 -13.41 -8.46 3.22
CA VAL A 80 -14.83 -8.78 3.47
C VAL A 80 -15.59 -8.79 2.15
N ARG A 81 -16.31 -9.86 1.92
CA ARG A 81 -17.12 -10.01 0.72
C ARG A 81 -18.60 -10.10 1.07
#